data_5d4741660e7e7490fbdf63fbee5efbd6
#
_entry.id   5d4741660e7e7490fbdf63fbee5efbd6
#
_cell.length_a   1.000
_cell.length_b   1.000
_cell.length_c   1.000
_cell.angle_alpha   90.00
_cell.angle_beta   90.00
_cell.angle_gamma   90.00
#
_symmetry.space_group_name_H-M   'P 1'
#
loop_
_entity.id
_entity.type
_entity.pdbx_description
1 polymer ?
#
loop_
_entity_poly.entity_id
_entity_poly.type
_entity_poly.pdbx_seq_one_letter_code
_entity_poly.pdbx_strand_id
1 'polypeptide(L)'
;MKKITFFLLVLANSLLFAYDLKQADFATFCNYVSYHTNKNIVVSEDVPTNFSVFMPTDNMTQNDILTAFYTILKSKNLDYKVINKSTILIYKKVQKKQPVKLQNFVIRFNYVPKKVISEYLKNFYPGVKFQLFQNRLLITCSVKDYFKISTSLTQLQSSYKKANVNFLITVIDNKKAKEVGTDLTVKSPFHSSFLFDFVTDTATVSSAVTNNFSAFIKFLNSKGAAETISKPTILLIDSNNYTLESVHSIPFITKTLTTDKDGNPVTQTNLQYKDVGLKIYVKNVYITDKSIDFDMDIYVESIVSYDNDKPITDTKHFNTHVQLTKKSRGYLIAGLRTVTKLNEESGVPVLKDIPVIGLLFKHNKKSVEDLSFSFYISTDFFTSKR
;
A
#
# COMPACT_ATOMS: atom_id res chain seq x y z
N MET A 1 -2.64 -56.49 84.63
CA MET A 1 -2.93 -56.40 83.17
C MET A 1 -3.25 -54.97 82.65
N LYS A 2 -3.80 -54.06 83.45
CA LYS A 2 -4.09 -52.70 82.93
C LYS A 2 -2.88 -51.76 82.75
N LYS A 3 -1.72 -52.00 83.31
CA LYS A 3 -0.51 -51.19 83.17
C LYS A 3 0.30 -51.50 81.90
N ILE A 4 0.23 -52.74 81.40
CA ILE A 4 0.94 -53.19 80.22
C ILE A 4 0.24 -52.69 78.94
N THR A 5 -1.11 -52.57 78.92
CA THR A 5 -1.89 -52.07 77.82
C THR A 5 -1.68 -50.58 77.62
N PHE A 6 -1.48 -49.78 78.65
CA PHE A 6 -1.23 -48.35 78.57
C PHE A 6 0.18 -48.04 78.01
N PHE A 7 1.18 -48.89 78.36
CA PHE A 7 2.54 -48.72 77.86
C PHE A 7 2.65 -49.07 76.35
N LEU A 8 1.91 -50.09 75.89
CA LEU A 8 1.81 -50.43 74.48
C LEU A 8 1.07 -49.37 73.66
N LEU A 9 0.09 -48.65 74.22
CA LEU A 9 -0.63 -47.61 73.55
C LEU A 9 0.20 -46.30 73.41
N VAL A 10 1.14 -46.06 74.37
CA VAL A 10 2.07 -44.91 74.28
C VAL A 10 3.20 -45.20 73.30
N LEU A 11 3.68 -46.49 73.19
CA LEU A 11 4.65 -46.87 72.19
C LEU A 11 4.07 -46.85 70.76
N ALA A 12 2.78 -47.15 70.60
CA ALA A 12 2.12 -47.10 69.30
C ALA A 12 1.94 -45.67 68.77
N ASN A 13 1.83 -44.64 69.66
CA ASN A 13 1.76 -43.25 69.25
C ASN A 13 3.10 -42.59 68.89
N SER A 14 4.25 -43.23 69.27
CA SER A 14 5.58 -42.73 68.85
C SER A 14 6.03 -43.20 67.50
N LEU A 15 5.30 -44.09 66.83
CA LEU A 15 5.59 -44.62 65.51
C LEU A 15 4.84 -43.98 64.36
N LEU A 16 4.08 -42.94 64.61
CA LEU A 16 3.19 -42.30 63.61
C LEU A 16 3.76 -41.05 62.96
N PHE A 17 5.05 -40.75 63.08
CA PHE A 17 5.69 -39.67 62.33
C PHE A 17 6.82 -40.22 61.40
N ALA A 18 6.53 -41.28 60.68
CA ALA A 18 7.33 -41.59 59.51
C ALA A 18 6.92 -40.64 58.38
N TYR A 19 7.68 -39.60 58.18
CA TYR A 19 7.51 -38.75 56.99
C TYR A 19 7.77 -39.60 55.75
N ASP A 20 6.72 -40.05 55.06
CA ASP A 20 6.86 -40.76 53.80
C ASP A 20 7.09 -39.70 52.67
N LEU A 21 8.35 -39.46 52.35
CA LEU A 21 8.77 -38.54 51.29
C LEU A 21 8.75 -39.19 49.89
N LYS A 22 8.07 -40.33 49.71
CA LYS A 22 7.94 -40.93 48.38
C LYS A 22 7.22 -40.04 47.38
N GLN A 23 6.39 -39.12 47.85
CA GLN A 23 5.76 -38.06 47.01
C GLN A 23 5.39 -36.86 47.88
N ALA A 24 6.38 -36.12 48.36
CA ALA A 24 6.14 -34.92 49.17
C ALA A 24 6.05 -33.68 48.30
N ASP A 25 5.21 -32.72 48.68
CA ASP A 25 5.25 -31.40 48.08
C ASP A 25 6.50 -30.63 48.58
N PHE A 26 6.79 -29.53 47.93
CA PHE A 26 8.00 -28.75 48.24
C PHE A 26 7.96 -28.18 49.69
N ALA A 27 6.78 -27.84 50.19
CA ALA A 27 6.63 -27.32 51.57
C ALA A 27 6.93 -28.41 52.60
N THR A 28 6.40 -29.62 52.41
CA THR A 28 6.68 -30.80 53.23
C THR A 28 8.16 -31.15 53.19
N PHE A 29 8.78 -31.07 52.03
CA PHE A 29 10.22 -31.30 51.84
C PHE A 29 11.06 -30.25 52.60
N CYS A 30 10.71 -28.97 52.52
CA CYS A 30 11.37 -27.89 53.29
C CYS A 30 11.26 -28.14 54.81
N ASN A 31 10.10 -28.59 55.28
CA ASN A 31 9.91 -28.96 56.71
C ASN A 31 10.80 -30.14 57.12
N TYR A 32 10.89 -31.16 56.28
CA TYR A 32 11.79 -32.32 56.50
C TYR A 32 13.26 -31.87 56.58
N VAL A 33 13.72 -31.04 55.60
CA VAL A 33 15.10 -30.53 55.61
C VAL A 33 15.35 -29.67 56.85
N SER A 34 14.41 -28.81 57.23
CA SER A 34 14.51 -27.98 58.41
C SER A 34 14.68 -28.82 59.69
N TYR A 35 13.86 -29.85 59.84
CA TYR A 35 13.87 -30.75 61.03
C TYR A 35 15.19 -31.51 61.14
N HIS A 36 15.67 -32.13 60.05
CA HIS A 36 16.87 -32.99 60.08
C HIS A 36 18.17 -32.21 60.06
N THR A 37 18.21 -30.96 59.59
CA THR A 37 19.43 -30.16 59.49
C THR A 37 19.53 -29.04 60.55
N ASN A 38 18.48 -28.88 61.35
CA ASN A 38 18.36 -27.84 62.36
C ASN A 38 18.52 -26.42 61.75
N LYS A 39 17.98 -26.21 60.55
CA LYS A 39 18.00 -24.93 59.82
C LYS A 39 16.61 -24.43 59.54
N ASN A 40 16.40 -23.14 59.76
CA ASN A 40 15.16 -22.48 59.39
C ASN A 40 15.14 -22.21 57.87
N ILE A 41 14.12 -22.69 57.20
CA ILE A 41 13.97 -22.48 55.75
C ILE A 41 12.83 -21.45 55.58
N VAL A 42 13.16 -20.33 54.94
CA VAL A 42 12.22 -19.26 54.57
C VAL A 42 12.06 -19.28 53.06
N VAL A 43 10.83 -19.36 52.60
CA VAL A 43 10.49 -19.39 51.18
C VAL A 43 9.83 -18.06 50.81
N SER A 44 10.36 -17.37 49.79
CA SER A 44 9.77 -16.13 49.26
C SER A 44 8.48 -16.43 48.52
N GLU A 45 7.53 -15.49 48.46
CA GLU A 45 6.20 -15.65 47.86
C GLU A 45 6.26 -15.95 46.34
N ASP A 46 7.31 -15.53 45.68
CA ASP A 46 7.52 -15.75 44.23
C ASP A 46 8.05 -17.15 43.85
N VAL A 47 8.28 -18.02 44.87
CA VAL A 47 8.77 -19.38 44.65
C VAL A 47 7.59 -20.35 44.41
N PRO A 48 7.56 -21.04 43.24
CA PRO A 48 6.53 -22.06 43.03
C PRO A 48 6.70 -23.24 43.98
N THR A 49 5.63 -23.56 44.74
CA THR A 49 5.62 -24.68 45.71
C THR A 49 4.91 -25.93 45.17
N ASN A 50 4.33 -25.87 43.99
CA ASN A 50 3.48 -26.91 43.40
C ASN A 50 4.23 -28.00 42.63
N PHE A 51 5.37 -28.45 43.14
CA PHE A 51 6.09 -29.60 42.59
C PHE A 51 6.39 -30.64 43.67
N SER A 52 6.43 -31.92 43.26
CA SER A 52 6.71 -33.03 44.14
C SER A 52 8.19 -33.35 44.17
N VAL A 53 8.65 -33.77 45.34
CA VAL A 53 10.01 -34.24 45.60
C VAL A 53 9.94 -35.70 46.01
N PHE A 54 10.81 -36.55 45.44
CA PHE A 54 10.92 -37.96 45.75
C PHE A 54 12.29 -38.21 46.35
N MET A 55 12.34 -38.67 47.58
CA MET A 55 13.59 -39.01 48.27
C MET A 55 13.43 -40.24 49.14
N PRO A 56 14.43 -41.12 49.18
CA PRO A 56 14.47 -42.16 50.20
C PRO A 56 14.69 -41.53 51.58
N THR A 57 14.01 -42.00 52.57
CA THR A 57 14.09 -41.47 53.96
C THR A 57 15.05 -42.23 54.86
N ASP A 58 15.51 -43.41 54.38
CA ASP A 58 16.30 -44.31 55.22
C ASP A 58 17.82 -44.05 55.03
N ASN A 59 18.54 -43.88 56.13
CA ASN A 59 19.98 -43.76 56.21
C ASN A 59 20.67 -42.56 55.54
N MET A 60 19.99 -41.43 55.42
CA MET A 60 20.57 -40.18 54.89
C MET A 60 21.30 -39.38 55.98
N THR A 61 22.53 -38.96 55.68
CA THR A 61 23.26 -38.04 56.55
C THR A 61 22.72 -36.59 56.35
N GLN A 62 22.96 -35.68 57.31
CA GLN A 62 22.60 -34.27 57.18
C GLN A 62 23.20 -33.63 55.92
N ASN A 63 24.42 -34.03 55.53
CA ASN A 63 25.06 -33.50 54.31
C ASN A 63 24.38 -34.02 53.04
N ASP A 64 23.89 -35.26 53.03
CA ASP A 64 23.15 -35.81 51.87
C ASP A 64 21.84 -35.08 51.69
N ILE A 65 21.12 -34.79 52.77
CA ILE A 65 19.86 -34.03 52.75
C ILE A 65 20.10 -32.61 52.22
N LEU A 66 21.12 -31.91 52.67
CA LEU A 66 21.45 -30.57 52.21
C LEU A 66 21.88 -30.56 50.73
N THR A 67 22.67 -31.56 50.32
CA THR A 67 23.11 -31.70 48.93
C THR A 67 21.91 -31.93 47.99
N ALA A 68 21.01 -32.81 48.38
CA ALA A 68 19.76 -33.03 47.65
C ALA A 68 18.91 -31.77 47.58
N PHE A 69 18.77 -31.06 48.71
CA PHE A 69 18.04 -29.77 48.78
C PHE A 69 18.59 -28.73 47.82
N TYR A 70 19.89 -28.46 47.83
CA TYR A 70 20.50 -27.51 46.92
C TYR A 70 20.41 -27.93 45.46
N THR A 71 20.49 -29.24 45.20
CA THR A 71 20.33 -29.80 43.83
C THR A 71 18.93 -29.58 43.30
N ILE A 72 17.89 -29.78 44.13
CA ILE A 72 16.51 -29.54 43.79
C ILE A 72 16.27 -28.05 43.51
N LEU A 73 16.75 -27.14 44.38
CA LEU A 73 16.66 -25.71 44.15
C LEU A 73 17.26 -25.31 42.81
N LYS A 74 18.45 -25.81 42.49
CA LYS A 74 19.14 -25.54 41.23
C LYS A 74 18.36 -26.06 40.00
N SER A 75 17.79 -27.29 40.11
CA SER A 75 16.97 -27.87 39.02
C SER A 75 15.71 -27.10 38.72
N LYS A 76 15.15 -26.42 39.72
CA LYS A 76 13.94 -25.61 39.60
C LYS A 76 14.20 -24.11 39.35
N ASN A 77 15.45 -23.73 39.00
CA ASN A 77 15.86 -22.33 38.80
C ASN A 77 15.63 -21.45 40.04
N LEU A 78 15.68 -22.03 41.21
CA LEU A 78 15.65 -21.34 42.50
C LEU A 78 17.07 -21.04 42.96
N ASP A 79 17.22 -19.95 43.68
CA ASP A 79 18.49 -19.59 44.33
C ASP A 79 18.27 -19.47 45.84
N TYR A 80 19.34 -19.48 46.60
CA TYR A 80 19.25 -19.39 48.05
C TYR A 80 20.28 -18.44 48.60
N LYS A 81 19.97 -17.82 49.72
CA LYS A 81 20.90 -16.99 50.50
C LYS A 81 20.91 -17.47 51.96
N VAL A 82 22.09 -17.79 52.45
CA VAL A 82 22.29 -18.08 53.86
C VAL A 82 22.32 -16.74 54.61
N ILE A 83 21.29 -16.47 55.44
CA ILE A 83 21.14 -15.23 56.18
C ILE A 83 22.02 -15.27 57.42
N ASN A 84 21.99 -16.39 58.16
CA ASN A 84 22.83 -16.65 59.32
C ASN A 84 23.13 -18.17 59.41
N LYS A 85 23.85 -18.60 60.45
CA LYS A 85 24.22 -20.03 60.65
C LYS A 85 23.04 -20.99 60.62
N SER A 86 21.83 -20.50 60.93
CA SER A 86 20.63 -21.31 61.12
C SER A 86 19.51 -21.02 60.09
N THR A 87 19.62 -20.01 59.20
CA THR A 87 18.52 -19.61 58.34
C THR A 87 18.93 -19.50 56.87
N ILE A 88 18.15 -20.16 56.02
CA ILE A 88 18.29 -20.15 54.56
C ILE A 88 17.04 -19.55 53.94
N LEU A 89 17.20 -18.50 53.15
CA LEU A 89 16.15 -17.88 52.34
C LEU A 89 16.22 -18.43 50.92
N ILE A 90 15.08 -18.96 50.43
CA ILE A 90 14.91 -19.41 49.05
C ILE A 90 14.17 -18.33 48.28
N TYR A 91 14.62 -18.01 47.08
CA TYR A 91 14.00 -17.05 46.19
C TYR A 91 14.18 -17.47 44.71
N LYS A 92 13.30 -16.94 43.85
CA LYS A 92 13.39 -17.21 42.42
C LYS A 92 14.63 -16.53 41.84
N LYS A 93 15.45 -17.26 41.09
CA LYS A 93 16.63 -16.71 40.46
C LYS A 93 16.22 -15.71 39.39
N VAL A 94 16.39 -14.42 39.64
CA VAL A 94 16.16 -13.37 38.67
C VAL A 94 17.25 -13.46 37.61
N GLN A 95 16.92 -13.95 36.40
CA GLN A 95 17.84 -13.86 35.28
C GLN A 95 18.02 -12.37 34.96
N LYS A 96 19.14 -11.79 35.34
CA LYS A 96 19.55 -10.47 34.83
C LYS A 96 19.65 -10.61 33.33
N LYS A 97 18.67 -10.06 32.55
CA LYS A 97 18.79 -9.91 31.11
C LYS A 97 20.09 -9.15 30.86
N GLN A 98 21.05 -9.78 30.23
CA GLN A 98 22.27 -9.09 29.83
C GLN A 98 21.86 -7.88 28.98
N PRO A 99 22.48 -6.71 29.21
CA PRO A 99 22.18 -5.52 28.42
C PRO A 99 22.42 -5.82 26.95
N VAL A 100 21.38 -5.74 26.14
CA VAL A 100 21.46 -6.00 24.69
C VAL A 100 22.35 -4.92 24.09
N LYS A 101 23.50 -5.29 23.53
CA LYS A 101 24.42 -4.36 22.88
C LYS A 101 23.75 -3.83 21.61
N LEU A 102 23.33 -2.57 21.65
CA LEU A 102 22.77 -1.87 20.50
C LEU A 102 23.88 -1.39 19.57
N GLN A 103 23.67 -1.49 18.26
CA GLN A 103 24.58 -1.05 17.21
C GLN A 103 23.81 -0.32 16.14
N ASN A 104 24.51 0.53 15.38
CA ASN A 104 23.94 1.26 14.26
C ASN A 104 24.16 0.49 12.97
N PHE A 105 23.09 0.32 12.21
CA PHE A 105 23.11 -0.35 10.91
C PHE A 105 22.49 0.53 9.84
N VAL A 106 22.92 0.31 8.60
CA VAL A 106 22.32 0.94 7.41
C VAL A 106 21.82 -0.14 6.48
N ILE A 107 20.51 -0.13 6.22
CA ILE A 107 19.87 -1.02 5.26
C ILE A 107 19.47 -0.20 4.04
N ARG A 108 19.84 -0.65 2.84
CA ARG A 108 19.37 -0.07 1.59
C ARG A 108 18.06 -0.73 1.19
N PHE A 109 17.10 0.08 0.73
CA PHE A 109 15.84 -0.42 0.23
C PHE A 109 15.48 0.30 -1.08
N ASN A 110 14.77 -0.41 -1.96
CA ASN A 110 14.29 0.12 -3.23
C ASN A 110 12.80 -0.23 -3.37
N TYR A 111 12.04 0.67 -4.00
CA TYR A 111 10.63 0.48 -4.38
C TYR A 111 9.61 0.42 -3.22
N VAL A 112 10.01 0.12 -2.01
CA VAL A 112 9.11 0.10 -0.85
C VAL A 112 8.83 1.53 -0.39
N PRO A 113 7.58 1.96 -0.28
CA PRO A 113 7.25 3.29 0.22
C PRO A 113 7.75 3.50 1.65
N LYS A 114 8.33 4.67 1.93
CA LYS A 114 8.84 5.01 3.27
C LYS A 114 7.79 4.87 4.37
N LYS A 115 6.52 5.17 4.04
CA LYS A 115 5.40 5.04 4.95
C LYS A 115 5.22 3.59 5.42
N VAL A 116 5.28 2.62 4.50
CA VAL A 116 5.16 1.19 4.80
C VAL A 116 6.29 0.71 5.71
N ILE A 117 7.55 1.11 5.43
CA ILE A 117 8.69 0.78 6.28
C ILE A 117 8.53 1.39 7.68
N SER A 118 8.09 2.64 7.76
CA SER A 118 7.88 3.34 9.03
C SER A 118 6.79 2.67 9.88
N GLU A 119 5.66 2.30 9.28
CA GLU A 119 4.56 1.62 9.95
C GLU A 119 4.99 0.20 10.39
N TYR A 120 5.68 -0.54 9.54
CA TYR A 120 6.22 -1.85 9.88
C TYR A 120 7.13 -1.79 11.11
N LEU A 121 8.10 -0.86 11.13
CA LEU A 121 9.02 -0.74 12.25
C LEU A 121 8.33 -0.28 13.52
N LYS A 122 7.40 0.66 13.47
CA LYS A 122 6.64 1.13 14.64
C LYS A 122 5.79 0.03 15.25
N ASN A 123 5.15 -0.81 14.42
CA ASN A 123 4.22 -1.83 14.90
C ASN A 123 4.96 -3.08 15.43
N PHE A 124 6.01 -3.52 14.76
CA PHE A 124 6.69 -4.76 15.10
C PHE A 124 7.99 -4.58 15.92
N TYR A 125 8.57 -3.38 15.91
CA TYR A 125 9.82 -3.07 16.60
C TYR A 125 9.77 -1.72 17.33
N PRO A 126 8.84 -1.51 18.26
CA PRO A 126 8.60 -0.20 18.89
C PRO A 126 9.80 0.34 19.69
N GLY A 127 10.74 -0.54 20.07
CA GLY A 127 11.98 -0.15 20.79
C GLY A 127 13.16 0.21 19.88
N VAL A 128 13.02 0.10 18.56
CA VAL A 128 14.09 0.39 17.61
C VAL A 128 14.04 1.86 17.19
N LYS A 129 15.14 2.58 17.38
CA LYS A 129 15.30 3.92 16.83
C LYS A 129 15.69 3.84 15.38
N PHE A 130 14.95 4.54 14.50
CA PHE A 130 15.22 4.53 13.06
C PHE A 130 15.04 5.89 12.41
N GLN A 131 15.72 6.07 11.28
CA GLN A 131 15.60 7.24 10.41
C GLN A 131 15.65 6.81 8.94
N LEU A 132 14.79 7.41 8.11
CA LEU A 132 14.66 7.11 6.69
C LEU A 132 15.24 8.25 5.84
N PHE A 133 16.30 7.97 5.09
CA PHE A 133 16.91 8.90 4.14
C PHE A 133 16.84 8.33 2.73
N GLN A 134 16.20 9.02 1.80
CA GLN A 134 16.05 8.57 0.41
C GLN A 134 15.72 7.07 0.31
N ASN A 135 16.74 6.25 0.00
CA ASN A 135 16.64 4.79 -0.11
C ASN A 135 17.45 4.05 0.97
N ARG A 136 17.73 4.71 2.11
CA ARG A 136 18.48 4.14 3.22
C ARG A 136 17.69 4.23 4.51
N LEU A 137 17.68 3.13 5.24
CA LEU A 137 17.15 3.01 6.59
C LEU A 137 18.33 2.93 7.56
N LEU A 138 18.49 3.94 8.39
CA LEU A 138 19.41 3.90 9.54
C LEU A 138 18.64 3.37 10.73
N ILE A 139 19.16 2.34 11.40
CA ILE A 139 18.54 1.76 12.57
C ILE A 139 19.56 1.54 13.68
N THR A 140 19.11 1.72 14.92
CA THR A 140 19.86 1.38 16.12
C THR A 140 19.16 0.24 16.83
N CYS A 141 19.68 -0.98 16.74
CA CYS A 141 19.06 -2.18 17.27
C CYS A 141 20.09 -3.25 17.65
N SER A 142 19.59 -4.40 18.15
CA SER A 142 20.42 -5.58 18.35
C SER A 142 20.79 -6.22 17.02
N VAL A 143 21.91 -6.96 16.98
CA VAL A 143 22.30 -7.75 15.79
C VAL A 143 21.19 -8.73 15.37
N LYS A 144 20.52 -9.34 16.34
CA LYS A 144 19.40 -10.25 16.09
C LYS A 144 18.22 -9.57 15.39
N ASP A 145 17.86 -8.37 15.85
CA ASP A 145 16.76 -7.61 15.26
C ASP A 145 17.15 -7.06 13.89
N TYR A 146 18.41 -6.66 13.71
CA TYR A 146 18.94 -6.26 12.39
C TYR A 146 18.72 -7.35 11.33
N PHE A 147 19.11 -8.61 11.64
CA PHE A 147 18.91 -9.70 10.68
C PHE A 147 17.43 -9.94 10.36
N LYS A 148 16.55 -9.88 11.37
CA LYS A 148 15.11 -10.04 11.16
C LYS A 148 14.55 -8.90 10.27
N ILE A 149 14.86 -7.66 10.61
CA ILE A 149 14.41 -6.48 9.86
C ILE A 149 14.96 -6.52 8.43
N SER A 150 16.23 -6.81 8.26
CA SER A 150 16.86 -6.90 6.94
C SER A 150 16.22 -7.98 6.06
N THR A 151 15.98 -9.17 6.60
CA THR A 151 15.31 -10.26 5.88
C THR A 151 13.88 -9.88 5.49
N SER A 152 13.12 -9.32 6.42
CA SER A 152 11.74 -8.90 6.14
C SER A 152 11.68 -7.78 5.11
N LEU A 153 12.58 -6.81 5.16
CA LEU A 153 12.66 -5.76 4.14
C LEU A 153 13.05 -6.32 2.76
N THR A 154 13.95 -7.29 2.71
CA THR A 154 14.31 -7.96 1.45
C THR A 154 13.12 -8.72 0.86
N GLN A 155 12.34 -9.41 1.68
CA GLN A 155 11.11 -10.07 1.25
C GLN A 155 10.07 -9.06 0.77
N LEU A 156 9.87 -7.96 1.51
CA LEU A 156 8.99 -6.88 1.07
C LEU A 156 9.42 -6.32 -0.28
N GLN A 157 10.72 -6.03 -0.49
CA GLN A 157 11.22 -5.52 -1.76
C GLN A 157 10.98 -6.48 -2.93
N SER A 158 11.15 -7.77 -2.72
CA SER A 158 10.89 -8.80 -3.74
C SER A 158 9.42 -8.93 -4.10
N SER A 159 8.53 -8.52 -3.19
CA SER A 159 7.08 -8.54 -3.40
C SER A 159 6.58 -7.35 -4.24
N TYR A 160 7.34 -6.24 -4.30
CA TYR A 160 6.96 -5.07 -5.10
C TYR A 160 7.19 -5.33 -6.58
N LYS A 161 6.13 -5.46 -7.30
CA LYS A 161 6.12 -5.69 -8.74
C LYS A 161 6.07 -4.38 -9.51
N LYS A 162 6.45 -4.46 -10.79
CA LYS A 162 6.47 -3.33 -11.71
C LYS A 162 5.74 -3.69 -12.99
N ALA A 163 5.09 -2.69 -13.57
CA ALA A 163 4.46 -2.84 -14.88
C ALA A 163 4.54 -1.52 -15.65
N ASN A 164 4.80 -1.60 -16.95
CA ASN A 164 4.62 -0.46 -17.85
C ASN A 164 3.17 -0.39 -18.27
N VAL A 165 2.60 0.80 -18.14
CA VAL A 165 1.26 1.10 -18.61
C VAL A 165 1.36 2.18 -19.67
N ASN A 166 0.82 1.89 -20.85
CA ASN A 166 0.81 2.76 -22.00
C ASN A 166 -0.60 3.32 -22.17
N PHE A 167 -0.70 4.61 -22.32
CA PHE A 167 -1.94 5.31 -22.62
C PHE A 167 -1.94 5.71 -24.08
N LEU A 168 -3.08 5.68 -24.71
CA LEU A 168 -3.29 6.20 -26.05
C LEU A 168 -4.56 7.07 -26.03
N ILE A 169 -4.36 8.37 -26.22
CA ILE A 169 -5.42 9.36 -26.23
C ILE A 169 -5.58 9.85 -27.65
N THR A 170 -6.78 9.64 -28.22
CA THR A 170 -7.05 9.94 -29.62
C THR A 170 -8.35 10.68 -29.79
N VAL A 171 -8.44 11.51 -30.82
CA VAL A 171 -9.66 12.09 -31.37
C VAL A 171 -9.95 11.42 -32.70
N ILE A 172 -11.18 10.99 -32.91
CA ILE A 172 -11.65 10.38 -34.14
C ILE A 172 -12.73 11.28 -34.75
N ASP A 173 -12.56 11.67 -35.99
CA ASP A 173 -13.57 12.30 -36.80
C ASP A 173 -14.53 11.22 -37.33
N ASN A 174 -15.71 11.12 -36.74
CA ASN A 174 -16.68 10.06 -37.06
C ASN A 174 -17.21 10.14 -38.49
N LYS A 175 -17.21 11.30 -39.10
CA LYS A 175 -17.62 11.44 -40.52
C LYS A 175 -16.58 10.82 -41.43
N LYS A 176 -15.32 11.23 -41.28
CA LYS A 176 -14.20 10.62 -42.02
C LYS A 176 -14.04 9.14 -41.76
N ALA A 177 -14.22 8.73 -40.49
CA ALA A 177 -14.15 7.32 -40.13
C ALA A 177 -15.25 6.48 -40.81
N LYS A 178 -16.47 7.03 -40.98
CA LYS A 178 -17.55 6.40 -41.74
C LYS A 178 -17.23 6.29 -43.23
N GLU A 179 -16.67 7.34 -43.83
CA GLU A 179 -16.23 7.31 -45.22
C GLU A 179 -15.14 6.24 -45.45
N VAL A 180 -14.18 6.13 -44.54
CA VAL A 180 -13.14 5.11 -44.55
C VAL A 180 -13.71 3.71 -44.24
N GLY A 181 -14.71 3.61 -43.36
CA GLY A 181 -15.38 2.37 -42.96
C GLY A 181 -16.16 1.71 -44.10
N THR A 182 -16.77 2.47 -45.00
CA THR A 182 -17.41 1.94 -46.22
C THR A 182 -16.40 1.32 -47.19
N ASP A 183 -15.16 1.81 -47.19
CA ASP A 183 -14.06 1.24 -47.98
C ASP A 183 -13.49 -0.05 -47.34
N LEU A 184 -13.56 -0.19 -46.02
CA LEU A 184 -12.99 -1.28 -45.24
C LEU A 184 -13.80 -2.58 -45.25
N THR A 185 -15.11 -2.50 -45.41
CA THR A 185 -15.99 -3.67 -45.48
C THR A 185 -15.69 -4.60 -46.64
N VAL A 186 -14.96 -4.11 -47.63
CA VAL A 186 -14.63 -4.86 -48.86
C VAL A 186 -13.25 -5.55 -48.84
N LYS A 187 -12.27 -5.10 -48.01
CA LYS A 187 -10.86 -5.52 -48.14
C LYS A 187 -10.09 -5.83 -46.83
N SER A 188 -10.68 -5.83 -45.66
CA SER A 188 -9.93 -5.96 -44.40
C SER A 188 -10.12 -7.31 -43.68
N PRO A 189 -9.06 -7.92 -43.12
CA PRO A 189 -9.15 -9.08 -42.27
C PRO A 189 -9.67 -8.76 -40.84
N PHE A 190 -10.03 -7.50 -40.59
CA PHE A 190 -10.63 -7.09 -39.32
C PHE A 190 -12.12 -7.46 -39.31
N HIS A 191 -12.56 -8.13 -38.23
CA HIS A 191 -13.96 -8.45 -38.05
C HIS A 191 -14.83 -7.19 -38.15
N SER A 192 -15.71 -7.17 -39.11
CA SER A 192 -16.58 -6.03 -39.48
C SER A 192 -17.46 -5.51 -38.36
N SER A 193 -17.83 -6.36 -37.40
CA SER A 193 -18.68 -5.99 -36.26
C SER A 193 -18.07 -4.93 -35.36
N PHE A 194 -16.76 -4.99 -35.09
CA PHE A 194 -16.08 -4.04 -34.23
C PHE A 194 -16.05 -2.61 -34.77
N LEU A 195 -15.73 -2.47 -36.04
CA LEU A 195 -15.70 -1.17 -36.72
C LEU A 195 -17.07 -0.55 -36.80
N PHE A 196 -18.09 -1.36 -37.02
CA PHE A 196 -19.47 -0.93 -37.09
C PHE A 196 -19.99 -0.44 -35.74
N ASP A 197 -19.70 -1.17 -34.65
CA ASP A 197 -20.13 -0.81 -33.30
C ASP A 197 -19.49 0.47 -32.79
N PHE A 198 -18.20 0.70 -33.10
CA PHE A 198 -17.48 1.92 -32.70
C PHE A 198 -17.99 3.16 -33.46
N VAL A 199 -18.33 3.02 -34.74
CA VAL A 199 -18.79 4.11 -35.61
C VAL A 199 -20.28 4.38 -35.47
N THR A 200 -21.09 3.41 -35.04
CA THR A 200 -22.55 3.53 -34.95
C THR A 200 -23.11 3.85 -33.56
N ASP A 201 -22.27 4.21 -32.55
CA ASP A 201 -22.70 4.54 -31.18
C ASP A 201 -23.06 3.36 -30.25
N THR A 202 -22.92 2.13 -30.69
CA THR A 202 -23.27 0.93 -29.90
C THR A 202 -22.03 0.23 -29.35
N ALA A 203 -20.98 0.96 -28.98
CA ALA A 203 -19.72 0.39 -28.53
C ALA A 203 -19.87 -0.50 -27.29
N THR A 204 -20.21 -1.76 -27.49
CA THR A 204 -19.99 -2.82 -26.53
C THR A 204 -18.54 -3.27 -26.64
N VAL A 205 -17.71 -2.91 -25.66
CA VAL A 205 -16.29 -3.25 -25.62
C VAL A 205 -16.14 -4.75 -25.41
N SER A 206 -15.97 -5.51 -26.50
CA SER A 206 -15.62 -6.92 -26.38
C SER A 206 -14.11 -7.08 -26.22
N SER A 207 -13.67 -8.07 -25.45
CA SER A 207 -12.25 -8.36 -25.18
C SER A 207 -11.39 -8.69 -26.40
N ALA A 208 -12.01 -8.97 -27.55
CA ALA A 208 -11.32 -9.22 -28.82
C ALA A 208 -10.72 -7.96 -29.46
N VAL A 209 -11.15 -6.77 -29.02
CA VAL A 209 -10.76 -5.46 -29.53
C VAL A 209 -9.34 -5.04 -29.13
N THR A 210 -8.86 -5.55 -28.01
CA THR A 210 -7.70 -5.01 -27.33
C THR A 210 -6.38 -5.13 -28.07
N ASN A 211 -6.16 -6.19 -28.81
CA ASN A 211 -4.91 -6.39 -29.55
C ASN A 211 -4.86 -5.61 -30.89
N ASN A 212 -6.01 -5.24 -31.43
CA ASN A 212 -6.14 -4.60 -32.73
C ASN A 212 -6.42 -3.09 -32.65
N PHE A 213 -6.81 -2.54 -31.49
CA PHE A 213 -7.19 -1.13 -31.35
C PHE A 213 -6.06 -0.17 -31.77
N SER A 214 -4.84 -0.42 -31.33
CA SER A 214 -3.68 0.40 -31.72
C SER A 214 -3.41 0.35 -33.24
N ALA A 215 -3.59 -0.80 -33.88
CA ALA A 215 -3.46 -0.94 -35.33
C ALA A 215 -4.60 -0.22 -36.05
N PHE A 216 -5.81 -0.30 -35.54
CA PHE A 216 -6.98 0.41 -36.04
C PHE A 216 -6.79 1.93 -35.99
N ILE A 217 -6.35 2.48 -34.85
CA ILE A 217 -6.05 3.91 -34.74
C ILE A 217 -4.94 4.36 -35.70
N LYS A 218 -3.87 3.54 -35.85
CA LYS A 218 -2.83 3.84 -36.86
C LYS A 218 -3.39 3.89 -38.26
N PHE A 219 -4.32 3.01 -38.59
CA PHE A 219 -4.98 2.99 -39.88
C PHE A 219 -5.85 4.24 -40.07
N LEU A 220 -6.70 4.60 -39.09
CA LEU A 220 -7.50 5.84 -39.16
C LEU A 220 -6.62 7.08 -39.26
N ASN A 221 -5.50 7.13 -38.52
CA ASN A 221 -4.52 8.21 -38.62
C ASN A 221 -3.94 8.32 -40.05
N SER A 222 -3.61 7.22 -40.69
CA SER A 222 -3.07 7.20 -42.05
C SER A 222 -4.08 7.72 -43.09
N LYS A 223 -5.38 7.66 -42.77
CA LYS A 223 -6.48 8.17 -43.58
C LYS A 223 -6.95 9.57 -43.17
N GLY A 224 -6.33 10.17 -42.16
CA GLY A 224 -6.72 11.48 -41.62
C GLY A 224 -8.07 11.49 -40.90
N ALA A 225 -8.58 10.31 -40.52
CA ALA A 225 -9.84 10.14 -39.79
C ALA A 225 -9.65 10.09 -38.28
N ALA A 226 -8.43 9.96 -37.79
CA ALA A 226 -8.12 10.07 -36.36
C ALA A 226 -6.83 10.87 -36.16
N GLU A 227 -6.73 11.49 -35.00
CA GLU A 227 -5.53 12.18 -34.54
C GLU A 227 -5.14 11.67 -33.15
N THR A 228 -3.88 11.38 -32.97
CA THR A 228 -3.35 10.97 -31.66
C THR A 228 -2.92 12.22 -30.91
N ILE A 229 -3.62 12.55 -29.82
CA ILE A 229 -3.29 13.68 -28.97
C ILE A 229 -2.04 13.38 -28.13
N SER A 230 -1.97 12.20 -27.51
CA SER A 230 -0.86 11.84 -26.64
C SER A 230 -0.71 10.32 -26.46
N LYS A 231 0.53 9.90 -26.20
CA LYS A 231 0.90 8.48 -25.92
C LYS A 231 1.85 8.39 -24.72
N PRO A 232 1.43 8.79 -23.53
CA PRO A 232 2.29 8.66 -22.35
C PRO A 232 2.47 7.21 -21.93
N THR A 233 3.66 6.91 -21.38
CA THR A 233 3.95 5.62 -20.75
C THR A 233 4.39 5.87 -19.31
N ILE A 234 3.84 5.12 -18.37
CA ILE A 234 4.16 5.22 -16.95
C ILE A 234 4.64 3.85 -16.47
N LEU A 235 5.78 3.83 -15.78
CA LEU A 235 6.22 2.66 -15.02
C LEU A 235 5.53 2.68 -13.66
N LEU A 236 4.57 1.80 -13.45
CA LEU A 236 3.91 1.60 -12.17
C LEU A 236 4.70 0.63 -11.30
N ILE A 237 4.77 0.94 -10.03
CA ILE A 237 5.34 0.09 -8.97
C ILE A 237 4.24 -0.07 -7.94
N ASP A 238 4.04 -1.29 -7.46
CA ASP A 238 3.03 -1.61 -6.46
C ASP A 238 3.03 -0.65 -5.27
N SER A 239 1.84 -0.29 -4.77
CA SER A 239 1.59 0.59 -3.63
C SER A 239 2.11 2.04 -3.75
N ASN A 240 2.43 2.52 -4.95
CA ASN A 240 2.84 3.90 -5.20
C ASN A 240 1.76 4.70 -5.94
N ASN A 241 1.77 6.02 -5.75
CA ASN A 241 0.95 6.95 -6.50
C ASN A 241 1.80 7.69 -7.52
N TYR A 242 1.20 8.05 -8.65
CA TYR A 242 1.88 8.72 -9.76
C TYR A 242 1.09 9.91 -10.25
N THR A 243 1.80 10.94 -10.66
CA THR A 243 1.27 12.11 -11.36
C THR A 243 2.10 12.31 -12.62
N LEU A 244 1.43 12.41 -13.75
CA LEU A 244 2.03 12.77 -15.02
C LEU A 244 1.29 13.99 -15.55
N GLU A 245 2.02 15.07 -15.79
CA GLU A 245 1.49 16.31 -16.32
C GLU A 245 2.28 16.75 -17.54
N SER A 246 1.57 17.06 -18.61
CA SER A 246 2.11 17.64 -19.84
C SER A 246 1.21 18.82 -20.20
N VAL A 247 1.53 19.98 -19.67
CA VAL A 247 0.70 21.19 -19.74
C VAL A 247 1.47 22.38 -20.27
N HIS A 248 0.73 23.30 -20.90
CA HIS A 248 1.19 24.63 -21.26
C HIS A 248 0.51 25.63 -20.34
N SER A 249 1.30 26.46 -19.66
CA SER A 249 0.78 27.56 -18.81
C SER A 249 0.59 28.81 -19.65
N ILE A 250 -0.65 29.23 -19.82
CA ILE A 250 -1.04 30.38 -20.66
C ILE A 250 -1.31 31.56 -19.77
N PRO A 251 -0.55 32.67 -19.91
CA PRO A 251 -0.78 33.85 -19.13
C PRO A 251 -2.02 34.60 -19.64
N PHE A 252 -2.82 35.12 -18.73
CA PHE A 252 -3.92 36.04 -19.03
C PHE A 252 -4.07 37.12 -17.95
N ILE A 253 -4.65 38.21 -18.31
CA ILE A 253 -4.79 39.40 -17.46
C ILE A 253 -6.21 39.48 -16.91
N THR A 254 -6.33 39.60 -15.58
CA THR A 254 -7.59 39.92 -14.93
C THR A 254 -7.53 41.36 -14.41
N LYS A 255 -8.56 42.13 -14.73
CA LYS A 255 -8.72 43.50 -14.24
C LYS A 255 -9.79 43.49 -13.15
N THR A 256 -9.45 43.94 -11.96
CA THR A 256 -10.38 44.09 -10.85
C THR A 256 -10.50 45.58 -10.52
N LEU A 257 -11.73 46.11 -10.49
CA LEU A 257 -11.99 47.46 -10.02
C LEU A 257 -11.97 47.41 -8.48
N THR A 258 -11.08 48.19 -7.90
CA THR A 258 -10.99 48.45 -6.46
C THR A 258 -11.15 49.94 -6.22
N THR A 259 -11.42 50.32 -4.97
CA THR A 259 -11.51 51.73 -4.57
C THR A 259 -10.27 52.05 -3.74
N ASP A 260 -9.63 53.18 -4.04
CA ASP A 260 -8.52 53.69 -3.23
C ASP A 260 -9.02 54.24 -1.88
N LYS A 261 -8.11 54.73 -1.05
CA LYS A 261 -8.44 55.29 0.28
C LYS A 261 -9.28 56.59 0.19
N ASP A 262 -9.29 57.23 -0.96
CA ASP A 262 -10.02 58.50 -1.23
C ASP A 262 -11.35 58.26 -1.95
N GLY A 263 -11.74 56.98 -2.14
CA GLY A 263 -13.02 56.62 -2.78
C GLY A 263 -13.00 56.58 -4.29
N ASN A 264 -11.86 56.74 -4.95
CA ASN A 264 -11.74 56.71 -6.40
C ASN A 264 -11.60 55.29 -6.94
N PRO A 265 -12.24 54.94 -8.08
CA PRO A 265 -12.10 53.63 -8.69
C PRO A 265 -10.69 53.47 -9.27
N VAL A 266 -9.98 52.45 -8.81
CA VAL A 266 -8.64 52.05 -9.30
C VAL A 266 -8.75 50.68 -9.94
N THR A 267 -8.23 50.53 -11.16
CA THR A 267 -8.15 49.24 -11.84
C THR A 267 -6.87 48.54 -11.44
N GLN A 268 -7.00 47.46 -10.67
CA GLN A 268 -5.90 46.57 -10.37
C GLN A 268 -5.79 45.51 -11.46
N THR A 269 -4.60 45.41 -12.06
CA THR A 269 -4.29 44.42 -13.10
C THR A 269 -3.49 43.29 -12.49
N ASN A 270 -4.02 42.07 -12.56
CA ASN A 270 -3.35 40.85 -12.05
C ASN A 270 -3.04 39.91 -13.21
N LEU A 271 -1.80 39.43 -13.30
CA LEU A 271 -1.38 38.37 -14.20
C LEU A 271 -1.73 37.03 -13.58
N GLN A 272 -2.46 36.20 -14.31
CA GLN A 272 -2.82 34.84 -13.93
C GLN A 272 -2.36 33.87 -15.01
N TYR A 273 -2.24 32.60 -14.65
CA TYR A 273 -1.87 31.50 -15.56
C TYR A 273 -2.97 30.47 -15.58
N LYS A 274 -3.30 29.96 -16.75
CA LYS A 274 -4.16 28.80 -16.94
C LYS A 274 -3.38 27.67 -17.57
N ASP A 275 -3.29 26.55 -16.85
CA ASP A 275 -2.67 25.34 -17.37
C ASP A 275 -3.63 24.58 -18.27
N VAL A 276 -3.21 24.30 -19.49
CA VAL A 276 -3.94 23.49 -20.47
C VAL A 276 -3.08 22.33 -20.95
N GLY A 277 -3.67 21.17 -21.17
CA GLY A 277 -2.97 19.97 -21.60
C GLY A 277 -3.47 18.73 -20.91
N LEU A 278 -2.58 17.76 -20.71
CA LEU A 278 -2.88 16.45 -20.16
C LEU A 278 -2.38 16.33 -18.73
N LYS A 279 -3.27 15.91 -17.81
CA LYS A 279 -2.91 15.53 -16.43
C LYS A 279 -3.47 14.13 -16.15
N ILE A 280 -2.61 13.22 -15.68
CA ILE A 280 -2.96 11.84 -15.30
C ILE A 280 -2.50 11.61 -13.88
N TYR A 281 -3.43 11.22 -13.01
CA TYR A 281 -3.16 10.83 -11.64
C TYR A 281 -3.50 9.35 -11.51
N VAL A 282 -2.55 8.55 -11.01
CA VAL A 282 -2.72 7.12 -10.76
C VAL A 282 -2.52 6.88 -9.27
N LYS A 283 -3.48 6.23 -8.64
CA LYS A 283 -3.49 5.95 -7.19
C LYS A 283 -3.84 4.49 -6.93
N ASN A 284 -3.60 4.03 -5.71
CA ASN A 284 -3.99 2.70 -5.24
C ASN A 284 -3.49 1.57 -6.15
N VAL A 285 -2.24 1.68 -6.61
CA VAL A 285 -1.65 0.70 -7.53
C VAL A 285 -1.42 -0.62 -6.79
N TYR A 286 -1.98 -1.69 -7.33
CA TYR A 286 -1.80 -3.06 -6.86
C TYR A 286 -1.42 -3.98 -8.03
N ILE A 287 -0.25 -4.61 -7.95
CA ILE A 287 0.32 -5.42 -9.03
C ILE A 287 0.50 -6.85 -8.57
N THR A 288 -0.18 -7.78 -9.24
CA THR A 288 -0.05 -9.23 -9.01
C THR A 288 0.66 -9.90 -10.19
N ASP A 289 0.85 -11.24 -10.14
CA ASP A 289 1.32 -12.01 -11.30
C ASP A 289 0.30 -12.12 -12.43
N LYS A 290 -0.97 -11.77 -12.14
CA LYS A 290 -2.11 -11.99 -13.05
C LYS A 290 -2.77 -10.68 -13.49
N SER A 291 -2.73 -9.63 -12.65
CA SER A 291 -3.41 -8.35 -12.87
C SER A 291 -2.61 -7.15 -12.40
N ILE A 292 -2.94 -6.01 -12.96
CA ILE A 292 -2.55 -4.68 -12.52
C ILE A 292 -3.84 -3.92 -12.27
N ASP A 293 -4.06 -3.49 -11.03
CA ASP A 293 -5.25 -2.81 -10.57
C ASP A 293 -4.86 -1.41 -10.08
N PHE A 294 -5.58 -0.38 -10.46
CA PHE A 294 -5.34 0.98 -9.98
C PHE A 294 -6.51 1.91 -10.24
N ASP A 295 -6.59 2.99 -9.47
CA ASP A 295 -7.50 4.10 -9.69
C ASP A 295 -6.83 5.17 -10.55
N MET A 296 -7.57 5.76 -11.46
CA MET A 296 -7.05 6.73 -12.40
C MET A 296 -7.97 7.92 -12.59
N ASP A 297 -7.38 9.13 -12.55
CA ASP A 297 -7.99 10.39 -12.94
C ASP A 297 -7.26 10.95 -14.16
N ILE A 298 -7.96 11.22 -15.24
CA ILE A 298 -7.42 11.85 -16.46
C ILE A 298 -8.15 13.16 -16.72
N TYR A 299 -7.38 14.23 -16.93
CA TYR A 299 -7.84 15.52 -17.38
C TYR A 299 -7.16 15.85 -18.71
N VAL A 300 -7.97 16.14 -19.72
CA VAL A 300 -7.50 16.70 -21.00
C VAL A 300 -8.16 18.06 -21.16
N GLU A 301 -7.36 19.11 -21.13
CA GLU A 301 -7.83 20.47 -21.23
C GLU A 301 -7.24 21.16 -22.47
N SER A 302 -8.09 21.78 -23.28
CA SER A 302 -7.70 22.51 -24.49
C SER A 302 -8.36 23.89 -24.50
N ILE A 303 -7.72 24.85 -25.18
CA ILE A 303 -8.33 26.15 -25.43
C ILE A 303 -9.28 26.00 -26.61
N VAL A 304 -10.48 26.54 -26.43
CA VAL A 304 -11.50 26.61 -27.49
C VAL A 304 -11.51 28.01 -28.11
N SER A 305 -11.44 29.05 -27.29
CA SER A 305 -11.48 30.45 -27.72
C SER A 305 -10.94 31.38 -26.64
N TYR A 306 -10.97 32.67 -26.91
CA TYR A 306 -10.67 33.72 -25.94
C TYR A 306 -11.85 34.68 -25.82
N ASP A 307 -12.15 35.09 -24.59
CA ASP A 307 -13.07 36.18 -24.28
C ASP A 307 -12.35 37.27 -23.48
N ASN A 308 -12.21 38.49 -24.07
CA ASN A 308 -11.47 39.59 -23.45
C ASN A 308 -10.08 39.18 -22.91
N ASP A 309 -9.28 38.51 -23.74
CA ASP A 309 -7.97 37.97 -23.44
C ASP A 309 -7.95 36.82 -22.37
N LYS A 310 -9.11 36.35 -21.92
CA LYS A 310 -9.23 35.19 -21.03
C LYS A 310 -9.44 33.91 -21.84
N PRO A 311 -8.67 32.88 -21.63
CA PRO A 311 -8.86 31.63 -22.33
C PRO A 311 -10.14 30.93 -21.88
N ILE A 312 -10.97 30.53 -22.85
CA ILE A 312 -12.09 29.61 -22.64
C ILE A 312 -11.58 28.21 -22.94
N THR A 313 -11.70 27.36 -21.97
CA THR A 313 -11.16 25.96 -22.04
C THR A 313 -12.28 24.94 -22.10
N ASP A 314 -12.03 23.87 -22.84
CA ASP A 314 -12.81 22.63 -22.83
C ASP A 314 -12.04 21.58 -22.06
N THR A 315 -12.62 21.06 -20.99
CA THR A 315 -12.01 20.08 -20.09
C THR A 315 -12.76 18.77 -20.19
N LYS A 316 -12.04 17.70 -20.50
CA LYS A 316 -12.53 16.33 -20.45
C LYS A 316 -11.91 15.63 -19.26
N HIS A 317 -12.74 15.17 -18.33
CA HIS A 317 -12.33 14.53 -17.11
C HIS A 317 -12.92 13.13 -17.02
N PHE A 318 -12.06 12.14 -16.70
CA PHE A 318 -12.45 10.76 -16.47
C PHE A 318 -11.84 10.26 -15.16
N ASN A 319 -12.69 9.70 -14.32
CA ASN A 319 -12.30 9.00 -13.10
C ASN A 319 -12.79 7.56 -13.20
N THR A 320 -11.89 6.61 -13.03
CA THR A 320 -12.24 5.20 -13.16
C THR A 320 -11.25 4.29 -12.43
N HIS A 321 -11.73 3.11 -12.05
CA HIS A 321 -10.91 1.99 -11.62
C HIS A 321 -10.54 1.12 -12.82
N VAL A 322 -9.26 0.78 -12.96
CA VAL A 322 -8.72 0.01 -14.08
C VAL A 322 -8.14 -1.30 -13.57
N GLN A 323 -8.55 -2.41 -14.21
CA GLN A 323 -7.97 -3.72 -13.99
C GLN A 323 -7.44 -4.29 -15.31
N LEU A 324 -6.13 -4.38 -15.47
CA LEU A 324 -5.47 -5.01 -16.62
C LEU A 324 -5.06 -6.43 -16.26
N THR A 325 -5.33 -7.40 -17.14
CA THR A 325 -4.99 -8.81 -16.91
C THR A 325 -4.12 -9.37 -18.03
N LYS A 326 -3.46 -10.51 -17.82
CA LYS A 326 -2.69 -11.19 -18.88
C LYS A 326 -3.51 -11.55 -20.11
N LYS A 327 -4.80 -11.81 -19.92
CA LYS A 327 -5.73 -12.13 -21.04
C LYS A 327 -6.19 -10.85 -21.74
N SER A 328 -6.40 -9.79 -20.98
CA SER A 328 -6.93 -8.52 -21.43
C SER A 328 -5.90 -7.43 -21.18
N ARG A 329 -4.93 -7.32 -22.09
CA ARG A 329 -3.77 -6.43 -21.95
C ARG A 329 -4.05 -4.98 -22.25
N GLY A 330 -5.25 -4.66 -22.68
CA GLY A 330 -5.65 -3.31 -22.97
C GLY A 330 -7.17 -3.19 -23.12
N TYR A 331 -7.66 -1.99 -22.81
CA TYR A 331 -9.08 -1.64 -22.91
C TYR A 331 -9.25 -0.25 -23.45
N LEU A 332 -10.38 -0.04 -24.12
CA LEU A 332 -10.95 1.29 -24.27
C LEU A 332 -11.63 1.65 -22.94
N ILE A 333 -11.07 2.62 -22.20
CA ILE A 333 -11.55 2.98 -20.86
C ILE A 333 -12.75 3.90 -20.95
N ALA A 334 -12.67 4.87 -21.89
CA ALA A 334 -13.71 5.86 -22.10
C ALA A 334 -13.77 6.29 -23.56
N GLY A 335 -14.98 6.54 -24.02
CA GLY A 335 -15.25 7.20 -25.27
C GLY A 335 -16.23 8.33 -25.01
N LEU A 336 -15.90 9.54 -25.45
CA LEU A 336 -16.79 10.70 -25.38
C LEU A 336 -17.03 11.23 -26.78
N ARG A 337 -18.26 11.16 -27.26
CA ARG A 337 -18.67 11.74 -28.53
C ARG A 337 -19.21 13.13 -28.33
N THR A 338 -18.71 14.07 -29.10
CA THR A 338 -19.17 15.46 -29.12
C THR A 338 -19.63 15.81 -30.53
N VAL A 339 -20.88 16.29 -30.64
CA VAL A 339 -21.43 16.73 -31.92
C VAL A 339 -21.65 18.22 -31.82
N THR A 340 -20.84 18.98 -32.54
CA THR A 340 -20.94 20.46 -32.60
C THR A 340 -21.49 20.90 -33.96
N LYS A 341 -22.59 21.62 -33.92
CA LYS A 341 -23.17 22.24 -35.12
C LYS A 341 -22.63 23.64 -35.25
N LEU A 342 -21.78 23.86 -36.22
CA LEU A 342 -21.25 25.20 -36.55
C LEU A 342 -22.06 25.80 -37.70
N ASN A 343 -22.65 26.94 -37.44
CA ASN A 343 -23.29 27.73 -38.47
C ASN A 343 -22.38 28.96 -38.70
N GLU A 344 -21.60 28.93 -39.74
CA GLU A 344 -20.77 30.05 -40.15
C GLU A 344 -21.53 30.86 -41.18
N GLU A 345 -21.81 32.10 -40.84
CA GLU A 345 -22.39 33.08 -41.74
C GLU A 345 -21.28 34.01 -42.21
N SER A 346 -20.89 33.89 -43.44
CA SER A 346 -19.93 34.78 -44.08
C SER A 346 -20.59 35.54 -45.24
N GLY A 347 -20.18 36.77 -45.47
CA GLY A 347 -20.72 37.59 -46.56
C GLY A 347 -20.01 38.93 -46.66
N VAL A 348 -20.22 39.61 -47.77
CA VAL A 348 -19.65 40.96 -47.94
C VAL A 348 -20.31 41.91 -46.95
N PRO A 349 -19.53 42.59 -46.07
CA PRO A 349 -20.07 43.50 -45.10
C PRO A 349 -21.01 44.52 -45.77
N VAL A 350 -22.11 44.89 -45.11
CA VAL A 350 -23.16 45.74 -45.58
C VAL A 350 -24.07 45.14 -46.67
N LEU A 351 -23.51 44.44 -47.69
CA LEU A 351 -24.29 43.84 -48.78
C LEU A 351 -25.06 42.58 -48.32
N LYS A 352 -24.50 41.80 -47.37
CA LYS A 352 -25.18 40.65 -46.81
C LYS A 352 -26.44 40.96 -46.03
N ASP A 353 -26.53 42.17 -45.48
CA ASP A 353 -27.61 42.60 -44.59
C ASP A 353 -28.78 43.38 -45.35
N ILE A 354 -28.67 43.52 -46.68
CA ILE A 354 -29.71 44.18 -47.49
C ILE A 354 -30.84 43.15 -47.68
N PRO A 355 -32.10 43.57 -47.37
CA PRO A 355 -33.27 42.74 -47.62
C PRO A 355 -33.36 42.31 -49.09
N VAL A 356 -33.69 41.05 -49.38
CA VAL A 356 -33.88 40.42 -50.69
C VAL A 356 -32.57 40.11 -51.44
N ILE A 357 -31.69 41.11 -51.64
CA ILE A 357 -30.43 40.92 -52.38
C ILE A 357 -29.29 40.43 -51.51
N GLY A 358 -29.35 40.55 -50.19
CA GLY A 358 -28.35 40.08 -49.26
C GLY A 358 -28.11 38.53 -49.35
N LEU A 359 -29.12 37.78 -49.80
CA LEU A 359 -28.99 36.34 -50.07
C LEU A 359 -27.94 35.99 -51.14
N LEU A 360 -27.68 36.89 -52.10
CA LEU A 360 -26.65 36.72 -53.13
C LEU A 360 -25.23 36.96 -52.61
N PHE A 361 -25.10 37.69 -51.50
CA PHE A 361 -23.83 38.08 -50.86
C PHE A 361 -23.58 37.38 -49.53
N LYS A 362 -24.49 36.48 -49.13
CA LYS A 362 -24.45 35.71 -47.90
C LYS A 362 -24.13 34.26 -48.22
N HIS A 363 -23.10 33.75 -47.59
CA HIS A 363 -22.76 32.34 -47.63
C HIS A 363 -22.97 31.71 -46.24
N ASN A 364 -23.93 30.81 -46.13
CA ASN A 364 -24.19 30.06 -44.91
C ASN A 364 -23.55 28.70 -45.03
N LYS A 365 -22.45 28.49 -44.32
CA LYS A 365 -21.81 27.18 -44.20
C LYS A 365 -22.29 26.49 -42.92
N LYS A 366 -23.10 25.47 -43.09
CA LYS A 366 -23.47 24.60 -41.98
C LYS A 366 -22.46 23.46 -41.91
N SER A 367 -21.62 23.46 -40.89
CA SER A 367 -20.67 22.37 -40.59
C SER A 367 -21.13 21.65 -39.34
N VAL A 368 -21.05 20.34 -39.36
CA VAL A 368 -21.28 19.51 -38.18
C VAL A 368 -19.98 18.80 -37.90
N GLU A 369 -19.34 19.09 -36.79
CA GLU A 369 -18.22 18.33 -36.28
C GLU A 369 -18.76 17.24 -35.42
N ASP A 370 -18.35 15.99 -35.70
CA ASP A 370 -18.73 14.79 -34.96
C ASP A 370 -17.46 14.08 -34.57
N LEU A 371 -16.98 14.35 -33.35
CA LEU A 371 -15.71 13.92 -32.83
C LEU A 371 -15.90 12.94 -31.69
N SER A 372 -15.12 11.86 -31.66
CA SER A 372 -15.04 10.91 -30.56
C SER A 372 -13.66 10.96 -29.91
N PHE A 373 -13.63 11.31 -28.64
CA PHE A 373 -12.44 11.18 -27.80
C PHE A 373 -12.35 9.75 -27.26
N SER A 374 -11.21 9.11 -27.46
CA SER A 374 -10.97 7.72 -27.03
C SER A 374 -9.77 7.66 -26.11
N PHE A 375 -9.96 7.00 -24.98
CA PHE A 375 -8.92 6.72 -23.99
C PHE A 375 -8.67 5.22 -23.94
N TYR A 376 -7.59 4.80 -24.54
CA TYR A 376 -7.17 3.41 -24.56
C TYR A 376 -5.95 3.24 -23.65
N ILE A 377 -5.97 2.19 -22.85
CA ILE A 377 -4.86 1.81 -21.97
C ILE A 377 -4.38 0.42 -22.32
N SER A 378 -3.08 0.20 -22.23
CA SER A 378 -2.50 -1.13 -22.43
C SER A 378 -1.29 -1.35 -21.53
N THR A 379 -0.96 -2.60 -21.31
CA THR A 379 0.25 -2.99 -20.56
C THR A 379 0.98 -4.12 -21.23
N ASP A 380 2.31 -4.03 -21.15
CA ASP A 380 3.20 -5.15 -21.41
C ASP A 380 3.57 -5.75 -20.05
N PHE A 381 2.98 -6.90 -19.72
CA PHE A 381 3.38 -7.61 -18.51
C PHE A 381 4.85 -7.99 -18.62
N PHE A 382 5.65 -7.57 -17.65
CA PHE A 382 7.03 -8.02 -17.57
C PHE A 382 7.06 -9.54 -17.42
N THR A 383 7.48 -10.22 -18.44
CA THR A 383 8.15 -11.49 -18.27
C THR A 383 9.52 -11.15 -17.70
N SER A 384 9.67 -11.26 -16.38
CA SER A 384 11.01 -11.34 -15.79
C SER A 384 11.70 -12.55 -16.41
N LYS A 385 12.44 -12.33 -17.51
CA LYS A 385 13.51 -13.25 -17.86
C LYS A 385 14.55 -13.07 -16.76
N ARG A 386 14.69 -14.11 -15.93
CA ARG A 386 15.82 -14.31 -15.02
C ARG A 386 17.12 -14.32 -15.84
#